data_c706c7a36f5a3efdfd707e6734b545c9
#
_entry.id   c706c7a36f5a3efdfd707e6734b545c9
#
_cell.length_a   1.000
_cell.length_b   1.000
_cell.length_c   1.000
_cell.angle_alpha   90.00
_cell.angle_beta   90.00
_cell.angle_gamma   90.00
#
_symmetry.space_group_name_H-M   'P 1'
#
loop_
_entity.id
_entity.type
_entity.pdbx_description
1 polymer ?
#
loop_
_entity_poly.entity_id
_entity_poly.type
_entity_poly.pdbx_seq_one_letter_code
_entity_poly.pdbx_strand_id
1 'polypeptide(L)'
;MTEKRVVFDFDLEFTNGGGIQGQDFRLDIDGDDIDDAALVDYIVRDLRLLMVGPARILNKKIIVEAHKRKAQAEGQRRVYVELSHDIEDGMVTYPGLPAARICDYLSRERSREIYAPGTEFQIAKIEMVANTGTYLDCPSHRYADGSDLSQIGPESFCDLDALVIRAPYRDVRAIDASWFRDKELRGRAVLVHTGWDAFWREEAYAVEHPFLTQDAAEYLRHCGVKLVGIDSMNIDDTSRDGAGGKARPVHSILLGADILIVEHLCNLRALPDEGFEFSAMPPKVKGAGTFPVGAMARLK
;
A
#
# COMPACT_ATOMS: atom_id res chain seq x y z
N MET A 1 31.57 0.87 13.76
CA MET A 1 31.95 0.01 14.91
C MET A 1 32.18 -1.38 14.37
N THR A 2 33.36 -1.98 14.62
CA THR A 2 33.63 -3.37 14.26
C THR A 2 32.83 -4.27 15.16
N GLU A 3 31.96 -5.07 14.58
CA GLU A 3 31.12 -6.00 15.31
C GLU A 3 31.91 -7.26 15.60
N LYS A 4 32.00 -7.63 16.88
CA LYS A 4 32.68 -8.84 17.32
C LYS A 4 31.67 -9.96 17.55
N ARG A 5 32.09 -11.15 17.18
CA ARG A 5 31.35 -12.38 17.39
C ARG A 5 32.16 -13.40 18.10
N VAL A 6 31.54 -14.16 18.96
CA VAL A 6 32.08 -15.39 19.47
C VAL A 6 31.62 -16.55 18.60
N VAL A 7 32.58 -17.37 18.18
CA VAL A 7 32.35 -18.66 17.51
C VAL A 7 32.76 -19.76 18.46
N PHE A 8 31.92 -20.75 18.69
CA PHE A 8 32.18 -21.81 19.65
C PHE A 8 31.34 -23.04 19.36
N ASP A 9 31.76 -24.16 19.93
CA ASP A 9 30.98 -25.36 20.03
C ASP A 9 30.41 -25.46 21.43
N PHE A 10 29.27 -26.08 21.61
CA PHE A 10 28.69 -26.32 22.93
C PHE A 10 28.07 -27.70 23.06
N ASP A 11 28.10 -28.20 24.29
CA ASP A 11 27.41 -29.42 24.71
C ASP A 11 26.60 -29.09 25.97
N LEU A 12 25.29 -29.30 25.92
CA LEU A 12 24.35 -28.89 26.96
C LEU A 12 23.41 -30.06 27.29
N GLU A 13 23.33 -30.41 28.56
CA GLU A 13 22.47 -31.47 29.07
C GLU A 13 21.19 -30.89 29.63
N PHE A 14 20.09 -31.62 29.53
CA PHE A 14 18.81 -31.26 30.17
C PHE A 14 18.60 -32.05 31.46
N THR A 15 18.02 -31.44 32.49
CA THR A 15 17.72 -32.06 33.77
C THR A 15 16.70 -33.21 33.72
N ASN A 16 15.93 -33.27 32.63
CA ASN A 16 14.96 -34.34 32.33
C ASN A 16 15.51 -35.44 31.44
N GLY A 17 16.80 -35.44 31.15
CA GLY A 17 17.49 -36.37 30.27
C GLY A 17 17.61 -35.85 28.81
N GLY A 18 18.63 -36.33 28.11
CA GLY A 18 19.02 -35.86 26.79
C GLY A 18 19.85 -34.58 26.82
N GLY A 19 20.16 -34.03 25.66
CA GLY A 19 21.00 -32.84 25.52
C GLY A 19 20.94 -32.27 24.10
N ILE A 20 21.60 -31.14 23.91
CA ILE A 20 21.77 -30.48 22.63
C ILE A 20 23.26 -30.14 22.43
N GLN A 21 23.77 -30.39 21.22
CA GLN A 21 25.11 -30.02 20.83
C GLN A 21 25.08 -29.08 19.64
N GLY A 22 25.90 -28.04 19.66
CA GLY A 22 26.08 -27.13 18.54
C GLY A 22 27.54 -27.05 18.14
N GLN A 23 27.78 -26.94 16.84
CA GLN A 23 29.12 -26.73 16.28
C GLN A 23 29.15 -25.42 15.47
N ASP A 24 30.27 -24.70 15.51
CA ASP A 24 30.46 -23.42 14.85
C ASP A 24 29.33 -22.41 15.12
N PHE A 25 28.75 -22.46 16.33
CA PHE A 25 27.69 -21.54 16.73
C PHE A 25 28.24 -20.13 16.86
N ARG A 26 27.46 -19.13 16.46
CA ARG A 26 27.93 -17.75 16.38
C ARG A 26 26.95 -16.82 17.09
N LEU A 27 27.48 -16.02 18.03
CA LEU A 27 26.70 -14.98 18.73
C LEU A 27 27.41 -13.64 18.64
N ASP A 28 26.63 -12.57 18.54
CA ASP A 28 27.14 -11.20 18.64
C ASP A 28 27.45 -10.88 20.12
N ILE A 29 28.54 -10.20 20.39
CA ILE A 29 28.94 -9.82 21.73
C ILE A 29 29.20 -8.31 21.85
N ASP A 30 28.76 -7.73 22.96
CA ASP A 30 29.01 -6.33 23.31
C ASP A 30 30.34 -6.22 24.02
N GLY A 31 31.46 -6.15 23.31
CA GLY A 31 32.78 -6.04 23.93
C GLY A 31 33.84 -6.88 23.24
N ASP A 32 34.95 -7.11 23.96
CA ASP A 32 36.11 -7.77 23.41
C ASP A 32 36.15 -9.26 23.70
N ASP A 33 35.44 -9.74 24.69
CA ASP A 33 35.34 -11.14 25.09
C ASP A 33 33.99 -11.37 25.86
N ILE A 34 33.66 -12.61 26.08
CA ILE A 34 32.53 -13.08 26.90
C ILE A 34 32.99 -14.32 27.67
N ASP A 35 32.75 -14.40 28.97
CA ASP A 35 33.05 -15.59 29.74
C ASP A 35 32.12 -16.75 29.44
N ASP A 36 32.53 -17.99 29.75
CA ASP A 36 31.77 -19.18 29.35
C ASP A 36 30.41 -19.27 30.07
N ALA A 37 30.29 -18.78 31.30
CA ALA A 37 29.02 -18.78 32.03
C ALA A 37 28.02 -17.81 31.42
N ALA A 38 28.47 -16.59 31.13
CA ALA A 38 27.62 -15.60 30.42
C ALA A 38 27.26 -16.07 29.02
N LEU A 39 28.13 -16.83 28.34
CA LEU A 39 27.85 -17.40 27.04
C LEU A 39 26.79 -18.51 27.12
N VAL A 40 26.84 -19.38 28.13
CA VAL A 40 25.81 -20.38 28.39
C VAL A 40 24.46 -19.71 28.65
N ASP A 41 24.43 -18.69 29.50
CA ASP A 41 23.19 -17.94 29.81
C ASP A 41 22.60 -17.27 28.55
N TYR A 42 23.49 -16.79 27.67
CA TYR A 42 23.09 -16.18 26.40
C TYR A 42 22.46 -17.24 25.48
N ILE A 43 23.09 -18.42 25.32
CA ILE A 43 22.57 -19.51 24.51
C ILE A 43 21.19 -19.97 25.01
N VAL A 44 21.08 -20.19 26.35
CA VAL A 44 19.85 -20.65 26.98
C VAL A 44 18.70 -19.68 26.69
N ARG A 45 18.94 -18.39 26.78
CA ARG A 45 17.97 -17.34 26.50
C ARG A 45 17.63 -17.22 25.01
N ASP A 46 18.64 -17.23 24.13
CA ASP A 46 18.48 -17.04 22.67
C ASP A 46 17.73 -18.22 22.05
N LEU A 47 18.08 -19.44 22.46
CA LEU A 47 17.40 -20.67 22.01
C LEU A 47 16.13 -20.99 22.84
N ARG A 48 15.80 -20.17 23.86
CA ARG A 48 14.64 -20.35 24.75
C ARG A 48 14.58 -21.74 25.38
N LEU A 49 15.75 -22.23 25.82
CA LEU A 49 15.88 -23.55 26.42
C LEU A 49 15.32 -23.55 27.85
N LEU A 50 14.65 -24.65 28.21
CA LEU A 50 14.13 -24.90 29.57
C LEU A 50 14.80 -26.13 30.15
N MET A 51 14.88 -26.22 31.47
CA MET A 51 15.39 -27.39 32.21
C MET A 51 16.85 -27.71 31.88
N VAL A 52 17.69 -26.65 31.74
CA VAL A 52 19.10 -26.80 31.40
C VAL A 52 19.89 -27.27 32.63
N GLY A 53 20.72 -28.29 32.42
CA GLY A 53 21.67 -28.87 33.38
C GLY A 53 23.11 -28.42 33.08
N PRO A 54 24.12 -29.32 33.23
CA PRO A 54 25.50 -29.01 32.89
C PRO A 54 25.67 -28.56 31.45
N ALA A 55 26.50 -27.52 31.24
CA ALA A 55 26.84 -27.02 29.93
C ALA A 55 28.36 -26.89 29.78
N ARG A 56 28.90 -27.16 28.60
CA ARG A 56 30.30 -27.02 28.23
C ARG A 56 30.45 -26.19 26.97
N ILE A 57 31.35 -25.21 27.01
CA ILE A 57 31.73 -24.43 25.85
C ILE A 57 33.10 -24.95 25.37
N LEU A 58 33.22 -25.18 24.07
CA LEU A 58 34.40 -25.75 23.43
C LEU A 58 34.79 -24.86 22.23
N ASN A 59 36.07 -24.87 21.86
CA ASN A 59 36.60 -24.22 20.65
C ASN A 59 36.23 -22.72 20.53
N LYS A 60 36.04 -22.03 21.68
CA LYS A 60 35.68 -20.60 21.70
C LYS A 60 36.74 -19.73 21.06
N LYS A 61 36.32 -18.85 20.14
CA LYS A 61 37.18 -17.83 19.51
C LYS A 61 36.38 -16.57 19.20
N ILE A 62 36.99 -15.42 19.36
CA ILE A 62 36.40 -14.13 18.99
C ILE A 62 36.84 -13.81 17.55
N ILE A 63 35.88 -13.48 16.70
CA ILE A 63 36.12 -13.03 15.33
C ILE A 63 35.54 -11.64 15.10
N VAL A 64 36.13 -10.91 14.16
CA VAL A 64 35.57 -9.65 13.65
C VAL A 64 34.97 -9.92 12.31
N GLU A 65 33.64 -9.85 12.24
CA GLU A 65 32.91 -10.16 11.02
C GLU A 65 31.79 -9.12 10.81
N ALA A 66 31.66 -8.65 9.58
CA ALA A 66 30.52 -7.78 9.24
C ALA A 66 29.19 -8.54 9.31
N HIS A 67 28.19 -7.97 9.98
CA HIS A 67 26.90 -8.61 10.17
C HIS A 67 26.15 -8.75 8.84
N LYS A 68 25.93 -9.97 8.37
CA LYS A 68 25.14 -10.22 7.13
C LYS A 68 23.74 -9.58 7.16
N ARG A 69 23.12 -9.48 8.33
CA ARG A 69 21.81 -8.81 8.49
C ARG A 69 21.88 -7.29 8.39
N LYS A 70 23.01 -6.63 8.76
CA LYS A 70 23.17 -5.19 8.55
C LYS A 70 23.42 -4.85 7.09
N ALA A 71 24.14 -5.68 6.35
CA ALA A 71 24.28 -5.53 4.89
C ALA A 71 22.94 -5.72 4.16
N GLN A 72 22.00 -6.48 4.73
CA GLN A 72 20.62 -6.56 4.23
C GLN A 72 19.67 -5.48 4.81
N ALA A 73 19.99 -4.88 5.96
CA ALA A 73 19.22 -3.78 6.55
C ALA A 73 19.66 -2.40 6.06
N GLU A 74 20.87 -2.28 5.49
CA GLU A 74 21.31 -1.15 4.66
C GLU A 74 20.85 -1.27 3.19
N GLY A 75 20.23 -2.40 2.81
CA GLY A 75 19.40 -2.50 1.62
C GLY A 75 18.27 -1.49 1.73
N GLN A 76 18.37 -0.38 1.01
CA GLN A 76 17.46 0.74 0.81
C GLN A 76 16.18 0.64 1.65
N ARG A 77 16.08 1.47 2.69
CA ARG A 77 14.86 1.63 3.47
C ARG A 77 13.75 1.99 2.49
N ARG A 78 12.90 1.03 2.17
CA ARG A 78 11.78 1.25 1.26
C ARG A 78 10.92 2.37 1.83
N VAL A 79 10.80 3.46 1.10
CA VAL A 79 9.95 4.59 1.49
C VAL A 79 8.62 4.42 0.78
N TYR A 80 7.55 4.40 1.56
CA TYR A 80 6.18 4.37 1.05
C TYR A 80 5.52 5.71 1.28
N VAL A 81 4.70 6.12 0.32
CA VAL A 81 3.86 7.32 0.40
C VAL A 81 2.41 6.86 0.29
N GLU A 82 1.59 7.17 1.29
CA GLU A 82 0.15 6.94 1.28
C GLU A 82 -0.52 7.92 0.32
N LEU A 83 -1.38 7.39 -0.54
CA LEU A 83 -2.04 8.16 -1.61
C LEU A 83 -3.57 8.05 -1.55
N SER A 84 -4.13 7.44 -0.52
CA SER A 84 -5.58 7.31 -0.31
C SER A 84 -6.07 8.17 0.85
N HIS A 85 -7.31 8.62 0.74
CA HIS A 85 -8.01 9.30 1.82
C HIS A 85 -8.59 8.31 2.83
N ASP A 86 -8.66 8.71 4.10
CA ASP A 86 -9.35 7.97 5.14
C ASP A 86 -10.86 7.89 4.84
N ILE A 87 -11.48 6.75 5.16
CA ILE A 87 -12.92 6.57 5.13
C ILE A 87 -13.46 6.75 6.55
N GLU A 88 -14.36 7.71 6.74
CA GLU A 88 -14.93 8.06 8.04
C GLU A 88 -16.45 7.85 8.06
N ASP A 89 -17.00 7.62 9.26
CA ASP A 89 -18.44 7.59 9.46
C ASP A 89 -19.09 8.91 9.05
N GLY A 90 -20.19 8.84 8.30
CA GLY A 90 -20.89 10.02 7.78
C GLY A 90 -20.25 10.67 6.54
N MET A 91 -19.15 10.13 6.01
CA MET A 91 -18.50 10.70 4.84
C MET A 91 -19.31 10.49 3.56
N VAL A 92 -19.53 11.58 2.82
CA VAL A 92 -20.07 11.58 1.45
C VAL A 92 -18.92 11.91 0.49
N THR A 93 -18.52 10.97 -0.34
CA THR A 93 -17.46 11.18 -1.34
C THR A 93 -17.98 11.89 -2.58
N TYR A 94 -19.12 11.45 -3.09
CA TYR A 94 -19.72 11.99 -4.31
C TYR A 94 -21.11 12.59 -3.98
N PRO A 95 -21.40 13.85 -4.32
CA PRO A 95 -22.68 14.48 -4.04
C PRO A 95 -23.86 13.69 -4.61
N GLY A 96 -24.84 13.42 -3.75
CA GLY A 96 -26.03 12.63 -4.11
C GLY A 96 -25.94 11.14 -3.82
N LEU A 97 -24.76 10.62 -3.45
CA LEU A 97 -24.61 9.25 -2.94
C LEU A 97 -24.81 9.22 -1.41
N PRO A 98 -25.26 8.08 -0.84
CA PRO A 98 -25.41 7.93 0.60
C PRO A 98 -24.05 7.98 1.29
N ALA A 99 -24.05 8.52 2.52
CA ALA A 99 -22.87 8.55 3.37
C ALA A 99 -22.43 7.16 3.83
N ALA A 100 -21.14 6.96 3.99
CA ALA A 100 -20.60 5.78 4.65
C ALA A 100 -21.09 5.71 6.11
N ARG A 101 -21.40 4.50 6.58
CA ARG A 101 -21.77 4.22 7.98
C ARG A 101 -20.80 3.22 8.56
N ILE A 102 -20.10 3.63 9.61
CA ILE A 102 -19.15 2.80 10.34
C ILE A 102 -19.62 2.72 11.79
N CYS A 103 -19.98 1.53 12.24
CA CYS A 103 -20.45 1.30 13.61
C CYS A 103 -19.99 -0.05 14.12
N ASP A 104 -20.13 -0.29 15.43
CA ASP A 104 -19.86 -1.58 15.99
C ASP A 104 -20.97 -2.59 15.65
N TYR A 105 -20.61 -3.72 15.07
CA TYR A 105 -21.40 -4.94 15.10
C TYR A 105 -21.28 -5.60 16.48
N LEU A 106 -20.05 -5.69 17.00
CA LEU A 106 -19.72 -6.13 18.35
C LEU A 106 -18.78 -5.11 18.97
N SER A 107 -19.26 -4.40 20.02
CA SER A 107 -18.40 -3.48 20.76
C SER A 107 -17.47 -4.24 21.74
N ARG A 108 -16.38 -3.59 22.18
CA ARG A 108 -15.46 -4.16 23.19
C ARG A 108 -16.19 -4.49 24.49
N GLU A 109 -17.10 -3.60 24.96
CA GLU A 109 -17.91 -3.81 26.15
C GLU A 109 -18.71 -5.11 26.05
N ARG A 110 -19.47 -5.28 24.97
CA ARG A 110 -20.28 -6.48 24.74
C ARG A 110 -19.42 -7.73 24.55
N SER A 111 -18.23 -7.60 23.96
CA SER A 111 -17.33 -8.72 23.75
C SER A 111 -16.80 -9.30 25.07
N ARG A 112 -16.61 -8.45 26.11
CA ARG A 112 -16.19 -8.91 27.45
C ARG A 112 -17.20 -9.84 28.12
N GLU A 113 -18.48 -9.77 27.73
CA GLU A 113 -19.53 -10.66 28.22
C GLU A 113 -19.46 -12.06 27.58
N ILE A 114 -18.77 -12.18 26.44
CA ILE A 114 -18.69 -13.39 25.61
C ILE A 114 -17.37 -14.14 25.84
N TYR A 115 -16.28 -13.41 26.01
CA TYR A 115 -14.93 -13.97 26.08
C TYR A 115 -14.42 -14.09 27.51
N ALA A 116 -13.32 -14.83 27.69
CA ALA A 116 -12.67 -15.01 28.99
C ALA A 116 -12.18 -13.66 29.58
N PRO A 117 -12.06 -13.54 30.93
CA PRO A 117 -11.55 -12.33 31.54
C PRO A 117 -10.21 -11.86 30.93
N GLY A 118 -10.13 -10.58 30.59
CA GLY A 118 -8.95 -9.97 29.95
C GLY A 118 -8.90 -10.12 28.43
N THR A 119 -9.91 -10.77 27.82
CA THR A 119 -10.01 -10.92 26.35
C THR A 119 -11.18 -10.08 25.83
N GLU A 120 -10.88 -9.19 24.89
CA GLU A 120 -11.90 -8.36 24.23
C GLU A 120 -11.58 -8.16 22.74
N PHE A 121 -12.64 -8.00 21.94
CA PHE A 121 -12.55 -7.72 20.50
C PHE A 121 -13.58 -6.66 20.09
N GLN A 122 -13.29 -5.96 19.04
CA GLN A 122 -14.25 -5.13 18.30
C GLN A 122 -14.45 -5.73 16.92
N ILE A 123 -15.71 -5.81 16.47
CA ILE A 123 -16.06 -6.14 15.08
C ILE A 123 -16.84 -4.95 14.54
N ALA A 124 -16.24 -4.23 13.58
CA ALA A 124 -16.91 -3.14 12.91
C ALA A 124 -17.88 -3.65 11.84
N LYS A 125 -18.99 -2.94 11.68
CA LYS A 125 -19.87 -3.05 10.51
C LYS A 125 -19.69 -1.82 9.65
N ILE A 126 -19.41 -2.02 8.35
CA ILE A 126 -19.25 -0.95 7.36
C ILE A 126 -20.35 -1.12 6.32
N GLU A 127 -21.09 -0.04 6.05
CA GLU A 127 -22.08 0.05 4.99
C GLU A 127 -21.79 1.31 4.18
N MET A 128 -21.48 1.14 2.90
CA MET A 128 -21.10 2.24 2.02
C MET A 128 -21.37 1.87 0.55
N VAL A 129 -21.49 2.86 -0.30
CA VAL A 129 -21.41 2.69 -1.75
C VAL A 129 -19.95 2.47 -2.16
N ALA A 130 -19.74 1.73 -3.23
CA ALA A 130 -18.40 1.38 -3.68
C ALA A 130 -17.53 2.60 -4.08
N ASN A 131 -18.15 3.69 -4.52
CA ASN A 131 -17.48 4.96 -4.84
C ASN A 131 -17.27 5.82 -3.59
N THR A 132 -16.57 5.29 -2.58
CA THR A 132 -16.30 5.94 -1.30
C THR A 132 -14.79 6.09 -1.09
N GLY A 133 -14.33 7.29 -0.72
CA GLY A 133 -12.91 7.59 -0.52
C GLY A 133 -12.12 7.55 -1.83
N THR A 134 -10.87 7.12 -1.79
CA THR A 134 -10.07 6.81 -2.97
C THR A 134 -10.46 5.41 -3.46
N TYR A 135 -10.88 5.29 -4.70
CA TYR A 135 -11.36 4.03 -5.26
C TYR A 135 -10.78 3.73 -6.64
N LEU A 136 -10.87 2.47 -7.04
CA LEU A 136 -10.47 1.97 -8.35
C LEU A 136 -11.70 1.52 -9.11
N ASP A 137 -11.79 1.93 -10.37
CA ASP A 137 -12.76 1.47 -11.35
C ASP A 137 -12.13 0.47 -12.32
N CYS A 138 -12.87 -0.61 -12.59
CA CYS A 138 -12.53 -1.60 -13.59
C CYS A 138 -13.59 -1.67 -14.70
N PRO A 139 -13.35 -2.40 -15.81
CA PRO A 139 -14.26 -2.40 -16.98
C PRO A 139 -15.73 -2.60 -16.67
N SER A 140 -16.10 -3.45 -15.72
CA SER A 140 -17.51 -3.70 -15.37
C SER A 140 -18.21 -2.50 -14.72
N HIS A 141 -17.47 -1.48 -14.24
CA HIS A 141 -18.06 -0.23 -13.81
C HIS A 141 -18.82 0.48 -14.93
N ARG A 142 -18.35 0.33 -16.16
CA ARG A 142 -18.93 0.99 -17.35
C ARG A 142 -19.62 0.03 -18.31
N TYR A 143 -19.17 -1.22 -18.41
CA TYR A 143 -19.59 -2.20 -19.41
C TYR A 143 -20.09 -3.48 -18.72
N ALA A 144 -21.30 -3.93 -19.09
CA ALA A 144 -21.93 -5.09 -18.46
C ALA A 144 -21.18 -6.42 -18.68
N ASP A 145 -20.42 -6.50 -19.77
CA ASP A 145 -19.57 -7.63 -20.14
C ASP A 145 -18.10 -7.43 -19.79
N GLY A 146 -17.76 -6.29 -19.15
CA GLY A 146 -16.41 -5.99 -18.68
C GLY A 146 -16.01 -6.82 -17.47
N SER A 147 -14.70 -6.99 -17.29
CA SER A 147 -14.14 -7.69 -16.13
C SER A 147 -14.46 -6.96 -14.82
N ASP A 148 -14.98 -7.70 -13.84
CA ASP A 148 -15.21 -7.19 -12.48
C ASP A 148 -13.94 -7.29 -11.60
N LEU A 149 -13.98 -6.71 -10.39
CA LEU A 149 -12.84 -6.68 -9.46
C LEU A 149 -12.33 -8.08 -9.08
N SER A 150 -13.13 -9.13 -9.18
CA SER A 150 -12.69 -10.48 -8.88
C SER A 150 -11.87 -11.12 -10.02
N GLN A 151 -11.98 -10.55 -11.21
CA GLN A 151 -11.37 -11.06 -12.45
C GLN A 151 -10.08 -10.31 -12.83
N ILE A 152 -9.85 -9.08 -12.29
CA ILE A 152 -8.65 -8.31 -12.54
C ILE A 152 -7.44 -8.95 -11.86
N GLY A 153 -6.37 -9.19 -12.62
CA GLY A 153 -5.11 -9.72 -12.10
C GLY A 153 -4.28 -8.66 -11.36
N PRO A 154 -3.50 -9.06 -10.33
CA PRO A 154 -2.68 -8.12 -9.53
C PRO A 154 -1.70 -7.30 -10.38
N GLU A 155 -1.22 -7.83 -11.49
CA GLU A 155 -0.31 -7.15 -12.43
C GLU A 155 -0.92 -5.91 -13.11
N SER A 156 -2.22 -5.68 -12.93
CA SER A 156 -2.93 -4.52 -13.47
C SER A 156 -3.00 -3.34 -12.50
N PHE A 157 -2.72 -3.57 -11.20
CA PHE A 157 -2.85 -2.53 -10.17
C PHE A 157 -1.76 -2.59 -9.08
N CYS A 158 -0.80 -3.49 -9.16
CA CYS A 158 0.23 -3.70 -8.14
C CYS A 158 1.63 -3.53 -8.74
N ASP A 159 2.51 -2.83 -8.01
CA ASP A 159 3.91 -2.58 -8.38
C ASP A 159 4.12 -2.07 -9.82
N LEU A 160 3.18 -1.24 -10.29
CA LEU A 160 3.28 -0.63 -11.62
C LEU A 160 4.37 0.44 -11.61
N ASP A 161 5.30 0.39 -12.57
CA ASP A 161 6.17 1.53 -12.83
C ASP A 161 5.29 2.74 -13.15
N ALA A 162 5.55 3.87 -12.50
CA ALA A 162 4.63 4.99 -12.52
C ALA A 162 5.32 6.33 -12.75
N LEU A 163 4.54 7.30 -13.21
CA LEU A 163 4.97 8.69 -13.36
C LEU A 163 3.85 9.64 -12.95
N VAL A 164 4.25 10.86 -12.55
CA VAL A 164 3.33 11.96 -12.22
C VAL A 164 3.34 12.98 -13.33
N ILE A 165 2.15 13.34 -13.81
CA ILE A 165 1.92 14.49 -14.70
C ILE A 165 1.47 15.65 -13.83
N ARG A 166 2.24 16.75 -13.81
CA ARG A 166 1.94 17.95 -13.02
C ARG A 166 1.07 18.90 -13.85
N ALA A 167 -0.23 18.90 -13.58
CA ALA A 167 -1.23 19.77 -14.22
C ALA A 167 -2.00 20.57 -13.17
N PRO A 168 -1.36 21.62 -12.57
CA PRO A 168 -1.95 22.33 -11.43
C PRO A 168 -3.31 22.94 -11.77
N TYR A 169 -4.30 22.77 -10.89
CA TYR A 169 -5.67 23.29 -11.08
C TYR A 169 -5.76 24.79 -11.32
N ARG A 170 -4.74 25.53 -10.88
CA ARG A 170 -4.65 27.00 -11.08
C ARG A 170 -4.32 27.39 -12.52
N ASP A 171 -3.71 26.48 -13.27
CA ASP A 171 -3.24 26.75 -14.63
C ASP A 171 -4.18 26.10 -15.66
N VAL A 172 -4.77 24.96 -15.31
CA VAL A 172 -5.61 24.19 -16.24
C VAL A 172 -6.71 23.44 -15.50
N ARG A 173 -7.91 23.45 -16.09
CA ARG A 173 -9.04 22.63 -15.63
C ARG A 173 -9.25 21.42 -16.55
N ALA A 174 -9.23 21.64 -17.87
CA ALA A 174 -9.39 20.59 -18.88
C ALA A 174 -8.01 20.14 -19.39
N ILE A 175 -7.54 18.99 -18.94
CA ILE A 175 -6.20 18.46 -19.19
C ILE A 175 -6.26 17.65 -20.50
N ASP A 176 -5.68 18.18 -21.56
CA ASP A 176 -5.68 17.60 -22.90
C ASP A 176 -4.45 16.72 -23.18
N ALA A 177 -4.40 16.13 -24.39
CA ALA A 177 -3.33 15.23 -24.79
C ALA A 177 -1.93 15.87 -24.79
N SER A 178 -1.82 17.20 -24.84
CA SER A 178 -0.53 17.89 -24.88
C SER A 178 0.29 17.71 -23.61
N TRP A 179 -0.36 17.50 -22.46
CA TRP A 179 0.28 17.27 -21.15
C TRP A 179 1.03 15.93 -21.08
N PHE A 180 0.70 14.99 -21.94
CA PHE A 180 1.23 13.61 -21.95
C PHE A 180 2.27 13.37 -23.04
N ARG A 181 2.43 14.33 -23.97
CA ARG A 181 3.43 14.22 -25.05
C ARG A 181 4.84 14.20 -24.48
N ASP A 182 5.75 13.58 -25.20
CA ASP A 182 7.16 13.46 -24.85
C ASP A 182 7.44 12.68 -23.56
N LYS A 183 6.47 11.87 -23.11
CA LYS A 183 6.60 10.96 -21.97
C LYS A 183 6.58 9.51 -22.44
N GLU A 184 7.39 8.68 -21.78
CA GLU A 184 7.31 7.23 -21.98
C GLU A 184 6.18 6.67 -21.08
N LEU A 185 5.07 6.29 -21.71
CA LEU A 185 3.82 5.95 -20.99
C LEU A 185 3.46 4.46 -21.06
N ARG A 186 4.03 3.72 -22.04
CA ARG A 186 3.64 2.35 -22.31
C ARG A 186 3.83 1.43 -21.10
N GLY A 187 2.76 0.75 -20.72
CA GLY A 187 2.77 -0.23 -19.63
C GLY A 187 2.87 0.36 -18.24
N ARG A 188 2.81 1.69 -18.09
CA ARG A 188 2.97 2.40 -16.80
C ARG A 188 1.63 2.83 -16.22
N ALA A 189 1.65 3.15 -14.92
CA ALA A 189 0.61 3.92 -14.27
C ALA A 189 0.91 5.43 -14.46
N VAL A 190 -0.10 6.19 -14.89
CA VAL A 190 -0.02 7.64 -15.09
C VAL A 190 -0.85 8.34 -14.02
N LEU A 191 -0.18 9.06 -13.11
CA LEU A 191 -0.84 9.78 -12.02
C LEU A 191 -0.89 11.26 -12.35
N VAL A 192 -2.10 11.82 -12.43
CA VAL A 192 -2.31 13.23 -12.74
C VAL A 192 -2.46 14.02 -11.44
N HIS A 193 -1.45 14.82 -11.15
CA HIS A 193 -1.41 15.69 -9.98
C HIS A 193 -1.93 17.08 -10.33
N THR A 194 -3.12 17.38 -9.87
CA THR A 194 -3.75 18.69 -10.04
C THR A 194 -3.63 19.56 -8.78
N GLY A 195 -3.42 18.95 -7.62
CA GLY A 195 -3.45 19.59 -6.31
C GLY A 195 -4.88 19.88 -5.82
N TRP A 196 -5.89 19.26 -6.46
CA TRP A 196 -7.29 19.42 -6.09
C TRP A 196 -7.64 18.68 -4.79
N ASP A 197 -6.85 17.70 -4.38
CA ASP A 197 -6.94 17.02 -3.09
C ASP A 197 -6.92 17.98 -1.87
N ALA A 198 -6.40 19.21 -2.05
CA ALA A 198 -6.43 20.23 -1.02
C ALA A 198 -7.85 20.66 -0.61
N PHE A 199 -8.85 20.46 -1.48
CA PHE A 199 -10.27 20.78 -1.23
C PHE A 199 -11.07 19.57 -0.74
N TRP A 200 -10.42 18.45 -0.46
CA TRP A 200 -11.10 17.24 0.00
C TRP A 200 -12.05 17.52 1.17
N ARG A 201 -13.31 17.05 1.08
CA ARG A 201 -14.40 17.28 2.05
C ARG A 201 -14.94 18.72 2.11
N GLU A 202 -14.48 19.62 1.28
CA GLU A 202 -15.08 20.95 1.13
C GLU A 202 -16.14 20.92 0.00
N GLU A 203 -17.13 21.81 0.07
CA GLU A 203 -18.12 21.95 -1.00
C GLU A 203 -17.48 22.29 -2.35
N ALA A 204 -16.38 23.05 -2.31
CA ALA A 204 -15.58 23.40 -3.48
C ALA A 204 -15.03 22.17 -4.23
N TYR A 205 -14.78 21.06 -3.53
CA TYR A 205 -14.23 19.86 -4.14
C TYR A 205 -15.09 19.32 -5.29
N ALA A 206 -16.42 19.44 -5.17
CA ALA A 206 -17.36 18.95 -6.16
C ALA A 206 -17.65 19.95 -7.31
N VAL A 207 -17.06 21.14 -7.27
CA VAL A 207 -17.40 22.24 -8.19
C VAL A 207 -16.17 22.60 -9.03
N GLU A 208 -16.32 22.58 -10.37
CA GLU A 208 -15.28 22.99 -11.33
C GLU A 208 -13.93 22.27 -11.17
N HIS A 209 -13.95 21.01 -10.73
CA HIS A 209 -12.76 20.21 -10.55
C HIS A 209 -11.97 19.99 -11.88
N PRO A 210 -10.65 19.81 -11.84
CA PRO A 210 -9.86 19.38 -12.99
C PRO A 210 -10.26 17.99 -13.50
N PHE A 211 -10.12 17.78 -14.82
CA PHE A 211 -10.51 16.53 -15.48
C PHE A 211 -9.68 16.30 -16.74
N LEU A 212 -9.70 15.07 -17.27
CA LEU A 212 -9.10 14.77 -18.58
C LEU A 212 -10.10 15.01 -19.69
N THR A 213 -9.61 15.50 -20.83
CA THR A 213 -10.41 15.61 -22.05
C THR A 213 -10.49 14.27 -22.78
N GLN A 214 -11.43 14.15 -23.72
CA GLN A 214 -11.57 12.93 -24.52
C GLN A 214 -10.29 12.61 -25.31
N ASP A 215 -9.65 13.60 -25.94
CA ASP A 215 -8.42 13.42 -26.69
C ASP A 215 -7.24 12.98 -25.79
N ALA A 216 -7.19 13.42 -24.53
CA ALA A 216 -6.23 12.91 -23.55
C ALA A 216 -6.43 11.41 -23.32
N ALA A 217 -7.67 10.97 -23.10
CA ALA A 217 -7.97 9.55 -22.90
C ALA A 217 -7.64 8.70 -24.15
N GLU A 218 -7.95 9.21 -25.34
CA GLU A 218 -7.60 8.54 -26.61
C GLU A 218 -6.08 8.42 -26.77
N TYR A 219 -5.33 9.46 -26.41
CA TYR A 219 -3.88 9.45 -26.46
C TYR A 219 -3.29 8.44 -25.45
N LEU A 220 -3.74 8.44 -24.20
CA LEU A 220 -3.30 7.50 -23.17
C LEU A 220 -3.58 6.05 -23.59
N ARG A 221 -4.78 5.78 -24.15
CA ARG A 221 -5.12 4.47 -24.72
C ARG A 221 -4.16 4.08 -25.85
N HIS A 222 -3.89 4.99 -26.77
CA HIS A 222 -2.97 4.76 -27.89
C HIS A 222 -1.54 4.44 -27.41
N CYS A 223 -1.08 5.12 -26.37
CA CYS A 223 0.22 4.87 -25.74
C CYS A 223 0.30 3.54 -24.99
N GLY A 224 -0.83 2.91 -24.68
CA GLY A 224 -0.89 1.63 -23.98
C GLY A 224 -0.53 1.73 -22.51
N VAL A 225 -1.06 2.74 -21.78
CA VAL A 225 -0.94 2.84 -20.33
C VAL A 225 -1.69 1.71 -19.64
N LYS A 226 -1.32 1.38 -18.41
CA LYS A 226 -1.96 0.31 -17.62
C LYS A 226 -3.07 0.83 -16.72
N LEU A 227 -2.84 1.99 -16.11
CA LEU A 227 -3.72 2.60 -15.14
C LEU A 227 -3.58 4.12 -15.22
N VAL A 228 -4.68 4.84 -15.00
CA VAL A 228 -4.68 6.29 -14.87
C VAL A 228 -5.25 6.66 -13.50
N GLY A 229 -4.50 7.46 -12.73
CA GLY A 229 -4.94 8.00 -11.45
C GLY A 229 -5.04 9.52 -11.47
N ILE A 230 -5.95 10.09 -10.68
CA ILE A 230 -6.12 11.55 -10.54
C ILE A 230 -6.45 11.91 -9.09
N ASP A 231 -5.93 13.06 -8.64
CA ASP A 231 -6.23 13.65 -7.31
C ASP A 231 -7.42 14.61 -7.34
N SER A 232 -8.33 14.40 -8.28
CA SER A 232 -9.54 15.21 -8.48
C SER A 232 -10.81 14.40 -8.20
N MET A 233 -11.94 15.11 -8.14
CA MET A 233 -13.24 14.53 -7.83
C MET A 233 -13.71 13.50 -8.86
N ASN A 234 -13.37 13.72 -10.12
CA ASN A 234 -13.71 12.80 -11.21
C ASN A 234 -12.75 12.98 -12.38
N ILE A 235 -12.48 11.91 -13.11
CA ILE A 235 -11.61 11.96 -14.27
C ILE A 235 -12.28 12.59 -15.49
N ASP A 236 -13.63 12.55 -15.58
CA ASP A 236 -14.44 13.26 -16.58
C ASP A 236 -14.95 14.60 -16.04
N ASP A 237 -15.30 15.53 -16.93
CA ASP A 237 -16.02 16.75 -16.58
C ASP A 237 -17.43 16.42 -16.06
N THR A 238 -17.70 16.72 -14.79
CA THR A 238 -19.02 16.50 -14.17
C THR A 238 -19.84 17.77 -14.06
N SER A 239 -19.37 18.89 -14.57
CA SER A 239 -20.13 20.14 -14.58
C SER A 239 -21.42 19.99 -15.39
N ARG A 240 -22.47 20.78 -15.00
CA ARG A 240 -23.78 20.69 -15.66
C ARG A 240 -23.72 21.00 -17.15
N ASP A 241 -22.79 21.87 -17.55
CA ASP A 241 -22.61 22.37 -18.92
C ASP A 241 -21.41 21.72 -19.61
N GLY A 242 -20.70 20.81 -18.93
CA GLY A 242 -19.52 20.13 -19.47
C GLY A 242 -19.88 19.12 -20.56
N ALA A 243 -19.07 19.08 -21.63
CA ALA A 243 -19.21 18.13 -22.73
C ALA A 243 -19.15 16.66 -22.28
N GLY A 244 -18.48 16.38 -21.15
CA GLY A 244 -18.36 15.08 -20.51
C GLY A 244 -19.50 14.69 -19.56
N GLY A 245 -20.33 15.65 -19.11
CA GLY A 245 -21.22 15.54 -17.97
C GLY A 245 -22.04 14.25 -17.84
N LYS A 246 -22.76 13.84 -18.90
CA LYS A 246 -23.53 12.59 -18.92
C LYS A 246 -22.89 11.48 -19.74
N ALA A 247 -22.04 11.82 -20.70
CA ALA A 247 -21.46 10.86 -21.64
C ALA A 247 -20.27 10.10 -21.07
N ARG A 248 -19.53 10.69 -20.12
CA ARG A 248 -18.34 10.09 -19.48
C ARG A 248 -17.34 9.52 -20.52
N PRO A 249 -16.82 10.33 -21.45
CA PRO A 249 -15.97 9.84 -22.52
C PRO A 249 -14.67 9.23 -22.01
N VAL A 250 -14.05 9.79 -20.97
CA VAL A 250 -12.79 9.31 -20.42
C VAL A 250 -12.95 7.94 -19.79
N HIS A 251 -13.95 7.75 -18.93
CA HIS A 251 -14.30 6.42 -18.40
C HIS A 251 -14.55 5.43 -19.54
N SER A 252 -15.35 5.83 -20.53
CA SER A 252 -15.70 4.94 -21.65
C SER A 252 -14.48 4.49 -22.45
N ILE A 253 -13.54 5.41 -22.73
CA ILE A 253 -12.35 5.11 -23.53
C ILE A 253 -11.37 4.25 -22.75
N LEU A 254 -11.08 4.61 -21.49
CA LEU A 254 -10.08 3.92 -20.68
C LEU A 254 -10.57 2.53 -20.26
N LEU A 255 -11.75 2.42 -19.64
CA LEU A 255 -12.29 1.15 -19.20
C LEU A 255 -12.63 0.21 -20.36
N GLY A 256 -13.02 0.76 -21.52
CA GLY A 256 -13.21 -0.03 -22.74
C GLY A 256 -11.92 -0.59 -23.37
N ALA A 257 -10.77 -0.14 -22.88
CA ALA A 257 -9.44 -0.62 -23.26
C ALA A 257 -8.73 -1.37 -22.13
N ASP A 258 -9.45 -1.81 -21.11
CA ASP A 258 -8.93 -2.46 -19.89
C ASP A 258 -7.90 -1.61 -19.12
N ILE A 259 -7.96 -0.28 -19.26
CA ILE A 259 -7.15 0.66 -18.50
C ILE A 259 -7.91 1.05 -17.26
N LEU A 260 -7.38 0.69 -16.09
CA LEU A 260 -8.01 0.96 -14.80
C LEU A 260 -7.95 2.44 -14.45
N ILE A 261 -8.92 2.93 -13.69
CA ILE A 261 -8.99 4.31 -13.22
C ILE A 261 -8.91 4.34 -11.70
N VAL A 262 -8.14 5.26 -11.13
CA VAL A 262 -8.14 5.54 -9.69
C VAL A 262 -8.48 7.01 -9.47
N GLU A 263 -9.57 7.27 -8.79
CA GLU A 263 -10.04 8.62 -8.49
C GLU A 263 -9.81 8.99 -7.02
N HIS A 264 -9.82 10.28 -6.73
CA HIS A 264 -9.62 10.85 -5.39
C HIS A 264 -8.29 10.42 -4.76
N LEU A 265 -7.20 10.43 -5.54
CA LEU A 265 -5.87 10.28 -4.97
C LEU A 265 -5.52 11.50 -4.10
N CYS A 266 -4.60 11.34 -3.16
CA CYS A 266 -4.04 12.44 -2.38
C CYS A 266 -2.51 12.37 -2.32
N ASN A 267 -1.88 13.39 -1.77
CA ASN A 267 -0.43 13.45 -1.54
C ASN A 267 0.46 13.26 -2.78
N LEU A 268 -0.04 13.36 -3.99
CA LEU A 268 0.77 13.22 -5.21
C LEU A 268 1.92 14.23 -5.27
N ARG A 269 1.80 15.35 -4.55
CA ARG A 269 2.88 16.35 -4.41
C ARG A 269 4.16 15.80 -3.75
N ALA A 270 4.04 14.74 -2.94
CA ALA A 270 5.17 14.14 -2.24
C ALA A 270 5.99 13.18 -3.13
N LEU A 271 5.49 12.84 -4.30
CA LEU A 271 6.16 11.94 -5.22
C LEU A 271 7.15 12.69 -6.12
N PRO A 272 8.26 12.07 -6.52
CA PRO A 272 9.03 12.53 -7.68
C PRO A 272 8.20 12.35 -8.95
N ASP A 273 8.60 12.99 -10.06
CA ASP A 273 7.89 12.82 -11.34
C ASP A 273 8.00 11.40 -11.89
N GLU A 274 9.09 10.70 -11.60
CA GLU A 274 9.37 9.30 -11.98
C GLU A 274 10.24 8.58 -10.94
N GLY A 275 10.47 7.26 -11.12
CA GLY A 275 11.36 6.49 -10.24
C GLY A 275 10.67 5.91 -9.02
N PHE A 276 9.40 5.60 -9.13
CA PHE A 276 8.62 4.92 -8.10
C PHE A 276 7.67 3.88 -8.71
N GLU A 277 7.16 3.00 -7.87
CA GLU A 277 6.13 2.05 -8.23
C GLU A 277 4.82 2.42 -7.52
N PHE A 278 3.71 2.27 -8.22
CA PHE A 278 2.37 2.55 -7.74
C PHE A 278 1.58 1.26 -7.54
N SER A 279 0.82 1.20 -6.46
CA SER A 279 -0.14 0.12 -6.19
C SER A 279 -1.45 0.68 -5.68
N ALA A 280 -2.58 0.12 -6.16
CA ALA A 280 -3.93 0.46 -5.73
C ALA A 280 -4.78 -0.81 -5.68
N MET A 281 -4.72 -1.54 -4.56
CA MET A 281 -5.29 -2.88 -4.45
C MET A 281 -6.75 -2.86 -3.97
N PRO A 282 -7.72 -3.22 -4.81
CA PRO A 282 -9.09 -3.47 -4.37
C PRO A 282 -9.22 -4.87 -3.76
N PRO A 283 -10.19 -5.10 -2.86
CA PRO A 283 -10.62 -6.45 -2.51
C PRO A 283 -11.28 -7.14 -3.72
N LYS A 284 -11.21 -8.47 -3.76
CA LYS A 284 -11.84 -9.26 -4.81
C LYS A 284 -13.36 -9.39 -4.58
N VAL A 285 -14.11 -8.42 -5.07
CA VAL A 285 -15.59 -8.39 -4.96
C VAL A 285 -16.20 -8.81 -6.29
N LYS A 286 -16.86 -9.97 -6.30
CA LYS A 286 -17.53 -10.48 -7.50
C LYS A 286 -18.75 -9.63 -7.84
N GLY A 287 -18.87 -9.22 -9.10
CA GLY A 287 -19.96 -8.40 -9.59
C GLY A 287 -19.85 -6.91 -9.27
N ALA A 288 -18.75 -6.46 -8.66
CA ALA A 288 -18.47 -5.05 -8.42
C ALA A 288 -17.47 -4.50 -9.44
N GLY A 289 -17.79 -3.33 -10.00
CA GLY A 289 -16.93 -2.62 -10.94
C GLY A 289 -16.05 -1.57 -10.29
N THR A 290 -16.30 -1.25 -9.02
CA THR A 290 -15.63 -0.21 -8.24
C THR A 290 -15.48 -0.65 -6.80
N PHE A 291 -14.39 -0.28 -6.13
CA PHE A 291 -14.24 -0.40 -4.68
C PHE A 291 -13.13 0.52 -4.14
N PRO A 292 -13.24 0.99 -2.88
CA PRO A 292 -12.16 1.68 -2.20
C PRO A 292 -10.85 0.90 -2.21
N VAL A 293 -9.74 1.61 -2.35
CA VAL A 293 -8.41 1.01 -2.39
C VAL A 293 -7.46 1.67 -1.38
N GLY A 294 -6.51 0.89 -0.87
CA GLY A 294 -5.28 1.43 -0.31
C GLY A 294 -4.32 1.73 -1.45
N ALA A 295 -4.26 3.00 -1.86
CA ALA A 295 -3.35 3.45 -2.90
C ALA A 295 -2.03 3.92 -2.28
N MET A 296 -0.90 3.46 -2.79
CA MET A 296 0.41 3.83 -2.29
C MET A 296 1.47 3.87 -3.39
N ALA A 297 2.49 4.67 -3.16
CA ALA A 297 3.70 4.64 -3.96
C ALA A 297 4.88 4.11 -3.15
N ARG A 298 5.72 3.29 -3.78
CA ARG A 298 7.01 2.82 -3.27
C ARG A 298 8.14 3.52 -4.03
N LEU A 299 8.90 4.37 -3.34
CA LEU A 299 10.06 5.04 -3.94
C LEU A 299 11.20 4.02 -4.17
N LYS A 300 11.86 4.15 -5.33
CA LYS A 300 13.01 3.30 -5.73
C LYS A 300 14.31 3.80 -5.16
#